data_a34b50e0ac4eb065dcd2b14751e4534a
#
_entry.id   a34b50e0ac4eb065dcd2b14751e4534a
#
_cell.length_a   1.000
_cell.length_b   1.000
_cell.length_c   1.000
_cell.angle_alpha   90.00
_cell.angle_beta   90.00
_cell.angle_gamma   90.00
#
_symmetry.space_group_name_H-M   'P 1'
#
loop_
_entity.id
_entity.type
_entity.pdbx_description
1 polymer ?
#
loop_
_entity_poly.entity_id
_entity_poly.type
_entity_poly.pdbx_seq_one_letter_code
_entity_poly.pdbx_strand_id
1 'polypeptide(L)'
;MVQFSEFALRFIQSLNHVAESSKVYLFSEAMVEADAFSLQNMDLFRNFVKESGAYGRGTDLGTALLDLVHDNPPALNDSTTLLILSDTKTIDQAGAVQALQEAKRLAGRVLWLNPLPESRWQYLKGASAFSQICTMISCSTLHDLASACRSLSNL
;
A
#
# COMPACT_ATOMS: atom_id res chain seq x y z
N MET A 1 1.33 -13.80 8.36
CA MET A 1 0.08 -13.05 8.10
C MET A 1 -0.42 -12.27 9.32
N VAL A 2 -0.50 -12.86 10.50
CA VAL A 2 -0.90 -12.11 11.72
C VAL A 2 0.06 -10.96 12.01
N GLN A 3 1.35 -11.19 11.89
CA GLN A 3 2.39 -10.16 12.09
C GLN A 3 2.31 -9.02 11.05
N PHE A 4 1.97 -9.34 9.80
CA PHE A 4 1.83 -8.34 8.76
C PHE A 4 0.61 -7.42 8.99
N SER A 5 -0.52 -7.98 9.42
CA SER A 5 -1.71 -7.18 9.74
C SER A 5 -1.47 -6.24 10.93
N GLU A 6 -0.74 -6.71 11.95
CA GLU A 6 -0.36 -5.88 13.10
C GLU A 6 0.57 -4.73 12.68
N PHE A 7 1.57 -5.04 11.86
CA PHE A 7 2.47 -4.06 11.28
C PHE A 7 1.70 -3.01 10.47
N ALA A 8 0.81 -3.45 9.57
CA ALA A 8 0.00 -2.57 8.73
C ALA A 8 -0.87 -1.63 9.56
N LEU A 9 -1.58 -2.15 10.57
CA LEU A 9 -2.44 -1.32 11.42
C LEU A 9 -1.63 -0.28 12.21
N ARG A 10 -0.51 -0.65 12.80
CA ARG A 10 0.36 0.29 13.54
C ARG A 10 0.89 1.39 12.62
N PHE A 11 1.25 1.04 11.39
CA PHE A 11 1.67 2.00 10.39
C PHE A 11 0.56 2.97 10.03
N ILE A 12 -0.64 2.47 9.73
CA ILE A 12 -1.82 3.29 9.42
C ILE A 12 -2.14 4.25 10.57
N GLN A 13 -2.14 3.77 11.81
CA GLN A 13 -2.38 4.61 12.98
C GLN A 13 -1.31 5.70 13.15
N SER A 14 -0.06 5.42 12.81
CA SER A 14 1.01 6.42 12.83
C SER A 14 0.84 7.50 11.77
N LEU A 15 0.29 7.18 10.62
CA LEU A 15 0.02 8.15 9.54
C LEU A 15 -1.05 9.18 9.92
N ASN A 16 -2.00 8.82 10.76
CA ASN A 16 -3.05 9.74 11.22
C ASN A 16 -2.50 10.96 12.00
N HIS A 17 -1.24 10.91 12.43
CA HIS A 17 -0.56 12.04 13.09
C HIS A 17 0.16 12.98 12.10
N VAL A 18 0.32 12.57 10.84
CA VAL A 18 1.08 13.34 9.83
C VAL A 18 0.25 13.76 8.63
N ALA A 19 -0.90 13.15 8.40
CA ALA A 19 -1.79 13.47 7.28
C ALA A 19 -3.04 14.20 7.77
N GLU A 20 -3.48 15.22 7.03
CA GLU A 20 -4.75 15.92 7.30
C GLU A 20 -5.95 15.00 7.12
N SER A 21 -5.88 14.12 6.14
CA SER A 21 -6.87 13.06 5.88
C SER A 21 -6.19 11.84 5.27
N SER A 22 -6.72 10.67 5.56
CA SER A 22 -6.23 9.42 4.98
C SER A 22 -7.39 8.50 4.62
N LYS A 23 -7.26 7.79 3.51
CA LYS A 23 -8.10 6.66 3.13
C LYS A 23 -7.25 5.41 3.08
N VAL A 24 -7.79 4.32 3.57
CA VAL A 24 -7.09 3.04 3.65
C VAL A 24 -7.87 2.01 2.86
N TYR A 25 -7.17 1.30 2.00
CA TYR A 25 -7.75 0.26 1.16
C TYR A 25 -6.99 -1.05 1.37
N LEU A 26 -7.74 -2.15 1.48
CA LEU A 26 -7.20 -3.49 1.29
C LEU A 26 -7.39 -3.89 -0.17
N PHE A 27 -6.43 -4.59 -0.74
CA PHE A 27 -6.55 -5.10 -2.09
C PHE A 27 -6.09 -6.57 -2.19
N SER A 28 -6.75 -7.30 -3.05
CA SER A 28 -6.40 -8.63 -3.52
C SER A 28 -6.77 -8.73 -5.01
N GLU A 29 -7.81 -9.44 -5.37
CA GLU A 29 -8.44 -9.37 -6.71
C GLU A 29 -9.36 -8.15 -6.85
N ALA A 30 -9.80 -7.57 -5.73
CA ALA A 30 -10.61 -6.36 -5.66
C ALA A 30 -10.08 -5.46 -4.54
N MET A 31 -10.46 -4.19 -4.59
CA MET A 31 -10.11 -3.20 -3.59
C MET A 31 -11.30 -2.91 -2.67
N VAL A 32 -11.06 -2.84 -1.36
CA VAL A 32 -12.08 -2.54 -0.35
C VAL A 32 -11.57 -1.45 0.58
N GLU A 33 -12.34 -0.36 0.72
CA GLU A 33 -12.01 0.73 1.65
C GLU A 33 -12.29 0.30 3.09
N ALA A 34 -11.34 0.53 3.98
CA ALA A 34 -11.49 0.32 5.42
C ALA A 34 -12.11 1.56 6.05
N ASP A 35 -13.17 1.36 6.81
CA ASP A 35 -13.78 2.43 7.58
C ASP A 35 -12.98 2.76 8.86
N ALA A 36 -13.26 3.92 9.43
CA ALA A 36 -12.58 4.38 10.66
C ALA A 36 -12.79 3.43 11.86
N PHE A 37 -13.92 2.74 11.91
CA PHE A 37 -14.22 1.78 12.97
C PHE A 37 -13.28 0.57 12.90
N SER A 38 -13.09 0.00 11.70
CA SER A 38 -12.20 -1.15 11.46
C SER A 38 -10.74 -0.86 11.79
N LEU A 39 -10.33 0.41 11.79
CA LEU A 39 -8.96 0.84 12.08
C LEU A 39 -8.70 1.19 13.55
N GLN A 40 -9.67 1.07 14.44
CA GLN A 40 -9.53 1.46 15.85
C GLN A 40 -8.62 0.53 16.64
N ASN A 41 -8.72 -0.77 16.41
CA ASN A 41 -7.90 -1.76 17.12
C ASN A 41 -7.66 -3.02 16.27
N MET A 42 -6.79 -3.89 16.77
CA MET A 42 -6.36 -5.08 16.05
C MET A 42 -7.47 -6.10 15.79
N ASP A 43 -8.40 -6.27 16.73
CA ASP A 43 -9.46 -7.27 16.58
C ASP A 43 -10.46 -6.84 15.50
N LEU A 44 -10.85 -5.56 15.49
CA LEU A 44 -11.70 -4.99 14.46
C LEU A 44 -11.02 -5.04 13.09
N PHE A 45 -9.75 -4.70 13.02
CA PHE A 45 -8.97 -4.78 11.77
C PHE A 45 -8.86 -6.21 11.23
N ARG A 46 -8.58 -7.18 12.09
CA ARG A 46 -8.55 -8.61 11.69
C ARG A 46 -9.90 -9.10 11.18
N ASN A 47 -10.99 -8.69 11.84
CA ASN A 47 -12.33 -9.04 11.37
C ASN A 47 -12.62 -8.43 10.00
N PHE A 48 -12.29 -7.14 9.81
CA PHE A 48 -12.41 -6.48 8.52
C PHE A 48 -11.61 -7.22 7.43
N VAL A 49 -10.36 -7.59 7.69
CA VAL A 49 -9.52 -8.35 6.74
C VAL A 49 -10.16 -9.70 6.37
N LYS A 50 -10.75 -10.39 7.34
CA LYS A 50 -11.44 -11.67 7.08
C LYS A 50 -12.71 -11.50 6.26
N GLU A 51 -13.53 -10.50 6.60
CA GLU A 51 -14.82 -10.22 5.96
C GLU A 51 -14.67 -9.62 4.56
N SER A 52 -13.58 -8.89 4.31
CA SER A 52 -13.30 -8.29 3.00
C SER A 52 -13.11 -9.33 1.88
N GLY A 53 -12.91 -10.60 2.22
CA GLY A 53 -12.61 -11.66 1.26
C GLY A 53 -11.24 -11.54 0.59
N ALA A 54 -10.41 -10.59 1.03
CA ALA A 54 -9.06 -10.38 0.49
C ALA A 54 -8.08 -11.51 0.89
N TYR A 55 -8.43 -12.28 1.92
CA TYR A 55 -7.58 -13.33 2.45
C TYR A 55 -7.59 -14.58 1.58
N GLY A 56 -6.41 -15.09 1.26
CA GLY A 56 -6.24 -16.36 0.54
C GLY A 56 -6.52 -16.32 -0.97
N ARG A 57 -6.78 -15.15 -1.52
CA ARG A 57 -6.91 -14.91 -2.96
C ARG A 57 -5.60 -14.41 -3.56
N GLY A 58 -5.47 -14.50 -4.89
CA GLY A 58 -4.39 -13.85 -5.62
C GLY A 58 -4.41 -12.33 -5.43
N THR A 59 -3.32 -11.68 -5.79
CA THR A 59 -3.22 -10.22 -5.75
C THR A 59 -3.22 -9.69 -7.19
N ASP A 60 -4.19 -8.85 -7.52
CA ASP A 60 -4.26 -8.08 -8.76
C ASP A 60 -4.04 -6.59 -8.46
N LEU A 61 -2.77 -6.23 -8.37
CA LEU A 61 -2.37 -4.85 -8.10
C LEU A 61 -2.75 -3.90 -9.25
N GLY A 62 -2.72 -4.39 -10.49
CA GLY A 62 -3.11 -3.60 -11.66
C GLY A 62 -4.54 -3.12 -11.57
N THR A 63 -5.47 -4.03 -11.34
CA THR A 63 -6.89 -3.71 -11.15
C THR A 63 -7.09 -2.77 -9.97
N ALA A 64 -6.47 -3.02 -8.82
CA ALA A 64 -6.60 -2.16 -7.64
C ALA A 64 -6.11 -0.73 -7.90
N LEU A 65 -5.00 -0.55 -8.60
CA LEU A 65 -4.48 0.78 -8.96
C LEU A 65 -5.38 1.48 -9.98
N LEU A 66 -5.92 0.76 -10.96
CA LEU A 66 -6.87 1.32 -11.94
C LEU A 66 -8.17 1.76 -11.28
N ASP A 67 -8.66 1.04 -10.29
CA ASP A 67 -9.83 1.46 -9.50
C ASP A 67 -9.58 2.81 -8.84
N LEU A 68 -8.40 3.04 -8.24
CA LEU A 68 -8.03 4.35 -7.67
C LEU A 68 -7.90 5.44 -8.73
N VAL A 69 -7.32 5.11 -9.88
CA VAL A 69 -7.13 6.06 -11.00
C VAL A 69 -8.46 6.54 -11.56
N HIS A 70 -9.46 5.64 -11.63
CA HIS A 70 -10.76 5.91 -12.20
C HIS A 70 -11.85 6.27 -11.17
N ASP A 71 -11.47 6.43 -9.90
CA ASP A 71 -12.42 6.75 -8.81
C ASP A 71 -13.12 8.10 -9.06
N ASN A 72 -14.39 8.17 -8.65
CA ASN A 72 -15.21 9.37 -8.81
C ASN A 72 -15.98 9.65 -7.49
N PRO A 73 -15.60 10.71 -6.74
CA PRO A 73 -14.61 11.74 -7.07
C PRO A 73 -13.17 11.20 -7.10
N PRO A 74 -12.22 11.85 -7.82
CA PRO A 74 -10.86 11.36 -7.95
C PRO A 74 -10.17 11.15 -6.61
N ALA A 75 -9.66 9.94 -6.37
CA ALA A 75 -8.89 9.61 -5.18
C ALA A 75 -7.46 10.17 -5.24
N LEU A 76 -6.91 10.32 -6.43
CA LEU A 76 -5.54 10.80 -6.67
C LEU A 76 -5.53 12.22 -7.25
N ASN A 77 -4.69 13.08 -6.69
CA ASN A 77 -4.41 14.44 -7.19
C ASN A 77 -2.99 14.86 -6.78
N ASP A 78 -2.56 16.03 -7.21
CA ASP A 78 -1.20 16.56 -6.96
C ASP A 78 -0.84 16.70 -5.47
N SER A 79 -1.82 16.76 -4.58
CA SER A 79 -1.62 16.81 -3.13
C SER A 79 -1.67 15.44 -2.46
N THR A 80 -1.97 14.39 -3.21
CA THR A 80 -2.09 13.03 -2.69
C THR A 80 -0.74 12.34 -2.64
N THR A 81 -0.40 11.76 -1.49
CA THR A 81 0.66 10.76 -1.39
C THR A 81 0.03 9.38 -1.38
N LEU A 82 0.30 8.59 -2.42
CA LEU A 82 -0.11 7.19 -2.50
C LEU A 82 0.94 6.32 -1.82
N LEU A 83 0.54 5.63 -0.76
CA LEU A 83 1.37 4.65 -0.05
C LEU A 83 0.90 3.24 -0.41
N ILE A 84 1.81 2.42 -0.95
CA ILE A 84 1.54 1.03 -1.29
C ILE A 84 2.33 0.14 -0.34
N LEU A 85 1.66 -0.71 0.42
CA LEU A 85 2.29 -1.70 1.30
C LEU A 85 2.08 -3.09 0.69
N SER A 86 3.11 -3.63 0.03
CA SER A 86 3.05 -4.91 -0.68
C SER A 86 4.42 -5.53 -0.90
N ASP A 87 4.47 -6.87 -0.97
CA ASP A 87 5.66 -7.65 -1.33
C ASP A 87 5.92 -7.72 -2.85
N THR A 88 5.24 -6.90 -3.62
CA THR A 88 5.35 -6.79 -5.09
C THR A 88 4.78 -7.95 -5.91
N LYS A 89 4.23 -8.98 -5.27
CA LYS A 89 3.60 -10.08 -6.00
C LYS A 89 2.26 -9.66 -6.57
N THR A 90 2.06 -9.97 -7.84
CA THR A 90 0.80 -9.71 -8.56
C THR A 90 0.63 -10.73 -9.69
N ILE A 91 -0.61 -11.05 -10.02
CA ILE A 91 -0.94 -12.02 -11.08
C ILE A 91 -0.63 -11.49 -12.47
N ASP A 92 -0.77 -10.17 -12.69
CA ASP A 92 -0.41 -9.48 -13.93
C ASP A 92 0.61 -8.37 -13.64
N GLN A 93 1.88 -8.65 -13.84
CA GLN A 93 2.95 -7.68 -13.61
C GLN A 93 2.94 -6.56 -14.65
N ALA A 94 2.67 -6.87 -15.91
CA ALA A 94 2.69 -5.87 -16.99
C ALA A 94 1.55 -4.86 -16.80
N GLY A 95 0.34 -5.32 -16.52
CA GLY A 95 -0.79 -4.47 -16.19
C GLY A 95 -0.54 -3.63 -14.93
N ALA A 96 0.06 -4.21 -13.89
CA ALA A 96 0.42 -3.49 -12.68
C ALA A 96 1.46 -2.37 -12.93
N VAL A 97 2.45 -2.60 -13.78
CA VAL A 97 3.43 -1.57 -14.18
C VAL A 97 2.74 -0.39 -14.86
N GLN A 98 1.85 -0.65 -15.81
CA GLN A 98 1.10 0.38 -16.51
C GLN A 98 0.19 1.17 -15.55
N ALA A 99 -0.55 0.48 -14.70
CA ALA A 99 -1.42 1.10 -13.71
C ALA A 99 -0.65 1.95 -12.70
N LEU A 100 0.53 1.50 -12.26
CA LEU A 100 1.40 2.27 -11.37
C LEU A 100 1.95 3.53 -12.03
N GLN A 101 2.32 3.47 -13.31
CA GLN A 101 2.73 4.65 -14.08
C GLN A 101 1.60 5.67 -14.19
N GLU A 102 0.37 5.21 -14.42
CA GLU A 102 -0.82 6.05 -14.46
C GLU A 102 -1.09 6.70 -13.10
N ALA A 103 -1.08 5.92 -12.01
CA ALA A 103 -1.27 6.42 -10.66
C ALA A 103 -0.19 7.45 -10.28
N LYS A 104 1.07 7.22 -10.64
CA LYS A 104 2.18 8.15 -10.42
C LYS A 104 1.99 9.48 -11.16
N ARG A 105 1.37 9.45 -12.33
CA ARG A 105 1.11 10.67 -13.10
C ARG A 105 0.05 11.56 -12.45
N LEU A 106 -0.89 10.95 -11.73
CA LEU A 106 -2.01 11.65 -11.08
C LEU A 106 -1.70 12.04 -9.63
N ALA A 107 -0.99 11.20 -8.89
CA ALA A 107 -0.62 11.47 -7.51
C ALA A 107 0.58 12.43 -7.45
N GLY A 108 0.60 13.30 -6.44
CA GLY A 108 1.76 14.15 -6.17
C GLY A 108 3.00 13.34 -5.78
N ARG A 109 2.79 12.21 -5.12
CA ARG A 109 3.86 11.31 -4.71
C ARG A 109 3.39 9.87 -4.63
N VAL A 110 4.28 8.92 -4.98
CA VAL A 110 4.06 7.48 -4.79
C VAL A 110 5.23 6.88 -4.03
N LEU A 111 4.95 6.22 -2.91
CA LEU A 111 5.91 5.51 -2.08
C LEU A 111 5.48 4.06 -1.93
N TRP A 112 6.42 3.15 -2.10
CA TRP A 112 6.19 1.72 -1.92
C TRP A 112 6.93 1.22 -0.70
N LEU A 113 6.19 0.65 0.25
CA LEU A 113 6.72 0.01 1.45
C LEU A 113 6.74 -1.50 1.21
N ASN A 114 7.93 -2.04 1.03
CA ASN A 114 8.12 -3.47 0.79
C ASN A 114 8.47 -4.17 2.12
N PRO A 115 7.63 -5.13 2.59
CA PRO A 115 7.90 -5.87 3.83
C PRO A 115 9.10 -6.82 3.73
N LEU A 116 9.65 -7.01 2.53
CA LEU A 116 10.83 -7.84 2.34
C LEU A 116 12.11 -7.00 2.36
N PRO A 117 13.22 -7.53 2.92
CA PRO A 117 14.49 -6.82 2.93
C PRO A 117 15.02 -6.58 1.51
N GLU A 118 15.67 -5.45 1.31
CA GLU A 118 16.18 -5.00 0.01
C GLU A 118 17.07 -6.06 -0.67
N SER A 119 17.83 -6.83 0.11
CA SER A 119 18.65 -7.93 -0.39
C SER A 119 17.87 -9.00 -1.15
N ARG A 120 16.55 -9.08 -0.94
CA ARG A 120 15.67 -10.02 -1.66
C ARG A 120 15.07 -9.46 -2.94
N TRP A 121 15.08 -8.16 -3.14
CA TRP A 121 14.39 -7.54 -4.29
C TRP A 121 14.94 -7.95 -5.64
N GLN A 122 16.24 -8.23 -5.74
CA GLN A 122 16.87 -8.71 -6.97
C GLN A 122 16.30 -10.03 -7.49
N TYR A 123 15.67 -10.82 -6.61
CA TYR A 123 15.03 -12.10 -6.96
C TYR A 123 13.54 -11.95 -7.28
N LEU A 124 12.99 -10.75 -7.15
CA LEU A 124 11.58 -10.45 -7.35
C LEU A 124 11.42 -9.55 -8.57
N LYS A 125 10.87 -10.10 -9.64
CA LYS A 125 10.63 -9.34 -10.88
C LYS A 125 9.80 -8.08 -10.64
N GLY A 126 8.78 -8.15 -9.78
CA GLY A 126 7.95 -7.01 -9.42
C GLY A 126 8.73 -5.91 -8.73
N ALA A 127 9.57 -6.25 -7.73
CA ALA A 127 10.37 -5.26 -7.01
C ALA A 127 11.30 -4.48 -7.94
N SER A 128 11.98 -5.17 -8.86
CA SER A 128 12.84 -4.52 -9.85
C SER A 128 12.08 -3.58 -10.79
N ALA A 129 10.89 -3.99 -11.26
CA ALA A 129 10.08 -3.17 -12.16
C ALA A 129 9.48 -1.95 -11.45
N PHE A 130 8.90 -2.13 -10.26
CA PHE A 130 8.21 -1.06 -9.54
C PHE A 130 9.18 -0.04 -8.93
N SER A 131 10.38 -0.45 -8.51
CA SER A 131 11.41 0.46 -7.99
C SER A 131 11.97 1.43 -9.04
N GLN A 132 11.80 1.13 -10.33
CA GLN A 132 12.13 2.06 -11.41
C GLN A 132 11.06 3.15 -11.61
N ILE A 133 9.84 2.93 -11.12
CA ILE A 133 8.71 3.84 -11.29
C ILE A 133 8.55 4.75 -10.09
N CYS A 134 8.65 4.20 -8.87
CA CYS A 134 8.44 4.94 -7.62
C CYS A 134 9.53 4.62 -6.60
N THR A 135 9.62 5.45 -5.56
CA THR A 135 10.51 5.19 -4.43
C THR A 135 10.03 3.97 -3.66
N MET A 136 10.87 2.93 -3.58
CA MET A 136 10.61 1.74 -2.78
C MET A 136 11.49 1.74 -1.54
N ILE A 137 10.88 1.46 -0.38
CA ILE A 137 11.54 1.46 0.92
C ILE A 137 11.33 0.09 1.55
N SER A 138 12.40 -0.52 2.05
CA SER A 138 12.28 -1.75 2.85
C SER A 138 11.64 -1.43 4.21
N CYS A 139 10.65 -2.23 4.58
CA CYS A 139 9.93 -2.14 5.85
C CYS A 139 9.82 -3.51 6.51
N SER A 140 10.96 -4.23 6.60
CA SER A 140 11.00 -5.58 7.12
C SER A 140 11.02 -5.64 8.66
N THR A 141 11.29 -4.52 9.32
CA THR A 141 11.37 -4.40 10.80
C THR A 141 10.56 -3.20 11.30
N LEU A 142 10.28 -3.17 12.61
CA LEU A 142 9.67 -2.01 13.27
C LEU A 142 10.56 -0.76 13.18
N HIS A 143 11.87 -0.96 13.15
CA HIS A 143 12.83 0.14 12.97
C HIS A 143 12.70 0.76 11.57
N ASP A 144 12.59 -0.07 10.54
CA ASP A 144 12.38 0.40 9.16
C ASP A 144 11.08 1.18 9.06
N LEU A 145 10.01 0.69 9.71
CA LEU A 145 8.72 1.37 9.78
C LEU A 145 8.85 2.76 10.42
N ALA A 146 9.50 2.85 11.57
CA ALA A 146 9.73 4.12 12.25
C ALA A 146 10.55 5.09 11.38
N SER A 147 11.51 4.58 10.61
CA SER A 147 12.32 5.36 9.67
C SER A 147 11.48 5.86 8.48
N ALA A 148 10.61 5.02 7.93
CA ALA A 148 9.68 5.39 6.87
C ALA A 148 8.70 6.48 7.34
N CYS A 149 8.15 6.35 8.55
CA CYS A 149 7.26 7.36 9.14
C CYS A 149 7.98 8.72 9.31
N ARG A 150 9.23 8.71 9.79
CA ARG A 150 10.03 9.95 9.91
C ARG A 150 10.28 10.59 8.55
N SER A 151 10.57 9.80 7.53
CA SER A 151 10.76 10.30 6.16
C SER A 151 9.49 10.96 5.60
N LEU A 152 8.32 10.49 6.00
CA LEU A 152 7.03 11.07 5.61
C LEU A 152 6.74 12.37 6.39
N SER A 153 7.15 12.47 7.65
CA SER A 153 6.92 13.66 8.50
C SER A 153 7.78 14.87 8.12
N ASN A 154 8.89 14.65 7.40
CA ASN A 154 9.81 15.70 6.95
C ASN A 154 9.45 16.27 5.56
N LEU A 155 8.24 16.03 5.12
CA LEU A 155 7.71 16.42 3.81
C LEU A 155 6.58 17.42 3.94
#